data_281b4f63fa14ddb157f4b66baa3cb02d
#
_entry.id   281b4f63fa14ddb157f4b66baa3cb02d
#
_cell.length_a   1.000
_cell.length_b   1.000
_cell.length_c   1.000
_cell.angle_alpha   90.00
_cell.angle_beta   90.00
_cell.angle_gamma   90.00
#
_symmetry.space_group_name_H-M   'P 1'
#
loop_
_entity.id
_entity.type
_entity.pdbx_description
1 polymer ?
#
loop_
_entity_poly.entity_id
_entity_poly.type
_entity_poly.pdbx_seq_one_letter_code
_entity_poly.pdbx_strand_id
1 'polypeptide(L)'
;MLKMNNWRDMRDWIRIAENLGELVHLNGVSPELELSAIAQINAKNNGPALMFDRIKGYEETNFRVMTNSVGNIKLFNLTFGFDLNLSIKETIEQLRGLPNKWEREASSYPVEYVEKSEIMQNVETGDQVDLLKFPTPLWHEKDGGPFIGTGVAVITKDPDDGKINVGSYRAQLFEKNIVGLNAERGKHGSVHMNKYFEKNMPMPIVMIFGPDPLCYVLAGSEIPSGVSELEYQGAIQKAPVKVIKGKITGLPIPSNCEIAIEGYVYPEKTRLEGPHGEWTGYYASDAKQKPFVEVKSLYYRNDAVMLGAVMSKGGYNDHAFWRSIWRSALIYDEMVKNGIQNVKGVYTPSFGVGRQFIAVSIKQSYPGHATEAGYLASQTRSAAYMGKWVVVVDDDVDPYDIDDVLWAMCSRADPSEIGIIRRAWASGVDPLRPKSIPASSYTNSRGIIFAVVPYERIGEFSESCTAPEGMRKEIFGNLEKTMKGRWKTY
;
A
#
# COMPACT_ATOMS: atom_id res chain seq x y z
N MET A 1 0.91 -25.12 -10.80
CA MET A 1 2.30 -24.84 -10.36
C MET A 1 2.57 -23.37 -10.63
N LEU A 2 2.68 -22.56 -9.61
CA LEU A 2 3.07 -21.16 -9.71
C LEU A 2 4.50 -21.12 -10.28
N LYS A 3 4.65 -20.66 -11.52
CA LYS A 3 5.98 -20.25 -12.01
C LYS A 3 6.35 -19.02 -11.21
N MET A 4 7.16 -19.20 -10.16
CA MET A 4 7.74 -18.09 -9.44
C MET A 4 8.56 -17.27 -10.43
N ASN A 5 8.16 -16.02 -10.67
CA ASN A 5 9.01 -15.05 -11.32
C ASN A 5 10.17 -14.82 -10.35
N ASN A 6 11.32 -15.43 -10.61
CA ASN A 6 12.46 -15.49 -9.67
C ASN A 6 13.26 -14.18 -9.72
N TRP A 7 12.70 -13.09 -9.19
CA TRP A 7 13.50 -11.93 -8.85
C TRP A 7 13.99 -12.03 -7.40
N ARG A 8 15.18 -11.56 -7.13
CA ARG A 8 15.85 -11.66 -5.82
C ARG A 8 15.99 -10.31 -5.12
N ASP A 9 16.03 -9.22 -5.89
CA ASP A 9 16.17 -7.85 -5.42
C ASP A 9 15.48 -6.86 -6.39
N MET A 10 15.51 -5.58 -6.06
CA MET A 10 14.94 -4.52 -6.91
C MET A 10 15.55 -4.53 -8.32
N ARG A 11 16.84 -4.82 -8.48
CA ARG A 11 17.53 -4.81 -9.80
C ARG A 11 17.05 -5.94 -10.69
N ASP A 12 16.86 -7.13 -10.14
CA ASP A 12 16.27 -8.26 -10.87
C ASP A 12 14.81 -7.94 -11.26
N TRP A 13 14.04 -7.34 -10.34
CA TRP A 13 12.66 -6.91 -10.59
C TRP A 13 12.60 -5.88 -11.72
N ILE A 14 13.45 -4.85 -11.71
CA ILE A 14 13.58 -3.81 -12.74
C ILE A 14 13.84 -4.48 -14.09
N ARG A 15 14.86 -5.34 -14.18
CA ARG A 15 15.23 -6.02 -15.42
C ARG A 15 14.08 -6.87 -16.01
N ILE A 16 13.29 -7.52 -15.14
CA ILE A 16 12.13 -8.29 -15.60
C ILE A 16 11.03 -7.35 -16.08
N ALA A 17 10.73 -6.28 -15.34
CA ALA A 17 9.73 -5.27 -15.73
C ALA A 17 10.09 -4.60 -17.08
N GLU A 18 11.36 -4.27 -17.31
CA GLU A 18 11.87 -3.77 -18.59
C GLU A 18 11.61 -4.77 -19.74
N ASN A 19 11.98 -6.02 -19.54
CA ASN A 19 11.77 -7.08 -20.54
C ASN A 19 10.29 -7.33 -20.88
N LEU A 20 9.41 -7.04 -19.93
CA LEU A 20 7.96 -7.15 -20.12
C LEU A 20 7.34 -5.89 -20.78
N GLY A 21 8.12 -4.81 -20.97
CA GLY A 21 7.62 -3.52 -21.40
C GLY A 21 6.81 -2.78 -20.32
N GLU A 22 6.93 -3.21 -19.05
CA GLU A 22 6.23 -2.64 -17.90
C GLU A 22 7.11 -1.67 -17.07
N LEU A 23 8.22 -1.20 -17.65
CA LEU A 23 9.05 -0.13 -17.10
C LEU A 23 9.55 0.78 -18.23
N VAL A 24 9.42 2.08 -18.02
CA VAL A 24 9.82 3.12 -18.98
C VAL A 24 10.81 4.07 -18.34
N HIS A 25 11.89 4.39 -19.07
CA HIS A 25 12.92 5.33 -18.65
C HIS A 25 12.63 6.76 -19.14
N LEU A 26 12.79 7.73 -18.26
CA LEU A 26 12.61 9.16 -18.53
C LEU A 26 13.85 9.93 -18.06
N ASN A 27 14.43 10.74 -18.95
CA ASN A 27 15.67 11.46 -18.69
C ASN A 27 15.43 12.97 -18.53
N GLY A 28 16.22 13.61 -17.65
CA GLY A 28 16.27 15.07 -17.54
C GLY A 28 15.04 15.71 -16.89
N VAL A 29 14.23 14.90 -16.18
CA VAL A 29 13.03 15.36 -15.48
C VAL A 29 13.41 16.09 -14.19
N SER A 30 12.73 17.20 -13.87
CA SER A 30 12.95 17.94 -12.63
C SER A 30 12.39 17.18 -11.43
N PRO A 31 13.11 17.11 -10.30
CA PRO A 31 12.56 16.57 -9.06
C PRO A 31 11.54 17.51 -8.41
N GLU A 32 11.47 18.77 -8.86
CA GLU A 32 10.50 19.75 -8.39
C GLU A 32 9.20 19.64 -9.19
N LEU A 33 8.20 18.94 -8.65
CA LEU A 33 6.83 18.78 -9.15
C LEU A 33 6.68 18.01 -10.47
N GLU A 34 7.61 18.15 -11.43
CA GLU A 34 7.48 17.56 -12.76
C GLU A 34 7.46 16.02 -12.69
N LEU A 35 8.40 15.43 -11.95
CA LEU A 35 8.46 13.99 -11.70
C LEU A 35 7.14 13.46 -11.12
N SER A 36 6.60 14.16 -10.13
CA SER A 36 5.33 13.82 -9.50
C SER A 36 4.15 13.95 -10.48
N ALA A 37 4.09 15.03 -11.27
CA ALA A 37 3.02 15.22 -12.25
C ALA A 37 2.99 14.10 -13.30
N ILE A 38 4.17 13.71 -13.81
CA ILE A 38 4.30 12.58 -14.75
C ILE A 38 3.83 11.28 -14.10
N ALA A 39 4.26 10.99 -12.87
CA ALA A 39 3.87 9.77 -12.15
C ALA A 39 2.34 9.70 -11.91
N GLN A 40 1.70 10.83 -11.56
CA GLN A 40 0.24 10.88 -11.38
C GLN A 40 -0.52 10.67 -12.68
N ILE A 41 -0.09 11.30 -13.79
CA ILE A 41 -0.69 11.11 -15.12
C ILE A 41 -0.56 9.66 -15.56
N ASN A 42 0.62 9.06 -15.36
CA ASN A 42 0.89 7.68 -15.69
C ASN A 42 -0.02 6.72 -14.90
N ALA A 43 -0.10 6.90 -13.59
CA ALA A 43 -0.96 6.07 -12.73
C ALA A 43 -2.44 6.16 -13.11
N LYS A 44 -2.94 7.35 -13.48
CA LYS A 44 -4.32 7.54 -13.95
C LYS A 44 -4.63 6.72 -15.21
N ASN A 45 -3.62 6.42 -16.02
CA ASN A 45 -3.76 5.65 -17.24
C ASN A 45 -3.32 4.18 -17.09
N ASN A 46 -3.19 3.68 -15.85
CA ASN A 46 -2.71 2.32 -15.54
C ASN A 46 -1.37 2.01 -16.23
N GLY A 47 -0.49 3.02 -16.31
CA GLY A 47 0.77 2.92 -17.01
C GLY A 47 1.80 2.04 -16.30
N PRO A 48 2.96 1.79 -16.94
CA PRO A 48 4.04 0.99 -16.39
C PRO A 48 4.75 1.68 -15.21
N ALA A 49 5.69 1.00 -14.57
CA ALA A 49 6.65 1.64 -13.67
C ALA A 49 7.47 2.69 -14.43
N LEU A 50 7.81 3.77 -13.75
CA LEU A 50 8.63 4.84 -14.32
C LEU A 50 9.99 4.90 -13.61
N MET A 51 11.07 4.88 -14.39
CA MET A 51 12.43 5.12 -13.94
C MET A 51 12.87 6.51 -14.42
N PHE A 52 13.17 7.38 -13.50
CA PHE A 52 13.71 8.71 -13.79
C PHE A 52 15.22 8.65 -13.68
N ASP A 53 15.89 8.81 -14.82
CA ASP A 53 17.33 8.81 -14.97
C ASP A 53 17.84 10.23 -15.24
N ARG A 54 19.10 10.50 -14.91
CA ARG A 54 19.74 11.81 -15.17
C ARG A 54 18.84 12.97 -14.73
N ILE A 55 18.35 12.88 -13.51
CA ILE A 55 17.43 13.86 -12.93
C ILE A 55 18.08 15.23 -12.93
N LYS A 56 17.31 16.27 -13.32
CA LYS A 56 17.80 17.64 -13.46
C LYS A 56 18.40 18.16 -12.16
N GLY A 57 19.65 18.63 -12.23
CA GLY A 57 20.45 19.06 -11.08
C GLY A 57 21.22 17.94 -10.37
N TYR A 58 21.07 16.69 -10.82
CA TYR A 58 21.74 15.50 -10.28
C TYR A 58 22.33 14.60 -11.38
N GLU A 59 22.54 15.14 -12.56
CA GLU A 59 22.95 14.39 -13.76
C GLU A 59 24.26 13.60 -13.57
N GLU A 60 25.18 14.15 -12.74
CA GLU A 60 26.49 13.56 -12.50
C GLU A 60 26.50 12.46 -11.42
N THR A 61 25.38 12.31 -10.68
CA THR A 61 25.34 11.35 -9.56
C THR A 61 24.97 9.93 -9.98
N ASN A 62 24.33 9.77 -11.14
CA ASN A 62 23.70 8.52 -11.59
C ASN A 62 22.61 7.96 -10.64
N PHE A 63 22.22 8.71 -9.62
CA PHE A 63 21.11 8.31 -8.76
C PHE A 63 19.78 8.49 -9.48
N ARG A 64 18.86 7.57 -9.23
CA ARG A 64 17.60 7.44 -9.96
C ARG A 64 16.41 7.43 -8.99
N VAL A 65 15.24 7.75 -9.51
CA VAL A 65 13.97 7.62 -8.79
C VAL A 65 13.06 6.70 -9.57
N MET A 66 12.46 5.71 -8.92
CA MET A 66 11.44 4.85 -9.50
C MET A 66 10.08 5.13 -8.85
N THR A 67 9.02 5.20 -9.66
CA THR A 67 7.63 5.35 -9.19
C THR A 67 6.72 4.34 -9.87
N ASN A 68 5.50 4.17 -9.35
CA ASN A 68 4.50 3.26 -9.89
C ASN A 68 4.95 1.79 -9.96
N SER A 69 5.83 1.37 -9.06
CA SER A 69 6.42 0.02 -9.04
C SER A 69 5.38 -1.11 -8.89
N VAL A 70 4.24 -0.83 -8.29
CA VAL A 70 3.14 -1.79 -8.09
C VAL A 70 1.81 -1.15 -8.54
N GLY A 71 1.88 -0.30 -9.57
CA GLY A 71 0.80 0.58 -10.02
C GLY A 71 -0.19 -0.05 -11.00
N ASN A 72 0.08 -1.26 -11.50
CA ASN A 72 -0.83 -2.02 -12.37
C ASN A 72 -0.82 -3.51 -12.04
N ILE A 73 -1.75 -4.26 -12.64
CA ILE A 73 -1.96 -5.68 -12.30
C ILE A 73 -0.76 -6.56 -12.66
N LYS A 74 -0.08 -6.32 -13.78
CA LYS A 74 1.08 -7.12 -14.17
C LYS A 74 2.26 -6.91 -13.22
N LEU A 75 2.49 -5.67 -12.80
CA LEU A 75 3.53 -5.33 -11.81
C LEU A 75 3.20 -5.89 -10.43
N PHE A 76 1.93 -5.89 -10.03
CA PHE A 76 1.49 -6.57 -8.81
C PHE A 76 1.76 -8.08 -8.90
N ASN A 77 1.34 -8.72 -10.00
CA ASN A 77 1.53 -10.15 -10.22
C ASN A 77 3.03 -10.51 -10.29
N LEU A 78 3.85 -9.70 -10.95
CA LEU A 78 5.32 -9.83 -10.94
C LEU A 78 5.87 -9.81 -9.51
N THR A 79 5.43 -8.83 -8.71
CA THR A 79 5.93 -8.62 -7.35
C THR A 79 5.62 -9.80 -6.44
N PHE A 80 4.43 -10.40 -6.56
CA PHE A 80 4.00 -11.55 -5.76
C PHE A 80 4.32 -12.92 -6.39
N GLY A 81 4.90 -12.96 -7.57
CA GLY A 81 5.22 -14.21 -8.28
C GLY A 81 3.99 -14.94 -8.83
N PHE A 82 2.92 -14.22 -9.12
CA PHE A 82 1.72 -14.76 -9.77
C PHE A 82 1.87 -14.81 -11.30
N ASP A 83 0.94 -15.50 -11.98
CA ASP A 83 0.88 -15.45 -13.44
C ASP A 83 0.55 -14.02 -13.89
N LEU A 84 1.36 -13.51 -14.82
CA LEU A 84 1.29 -12.12 -15.30
C LEU A 84 0.00 -11.82 -16.08
N ASN A 85 -0.71 -12.85 -16.55
CA ASN A 85 -1.93 -12.70 -17.33
C ASN A 85 -3.20 -12.70 -16.48
N LEU A 86 -3.10 -12.90 -15.16
CA LEU A 86 -4.27 -12.84 -14.28
C LEU A 86 -4.84 -11.43 -14.25
N SER A 87 -6.16 -11.34 -14.38
CA SER A 87 -6.93 -10.14 -14.12
C SER A 87 -6.92 -9.76 -12.63
N ILE A 88 -7.41 -8.56 -12.29
CA ILE A 88 -7.59 -8.13 -10.89
C ILE A 88 -8.43 -9.13 -10.10
N LYS A 89 -9.56 -9.56 -10.65
CA LYS A 89 -10.46 -10.55 -10.04
C LYS A 89 -9.75 -11.86 -9.75
N GLU A 90 -9.13 -12.45 -10.79
CA GLU A 90 -8.41 -13.74 -10.65
C GLU A 90 -7.25 -13.64 -9.66
N THR A 91 -6.52 -12.50 -9.64
CA THR A 91 -5.46 -12.27 -8.68
C THR A 91 -5.98 -12.19 -7.24
N ILE A 92 -7.09 -11.50 -7.00
CA ILE A 92 -7.74 -11.43 -5.68
C ILE A 92 -8.20 -12.83 -5.26
N GLU A 93 -8.82 -13.58 -6.16
CA GLU A 93 -9.27 -14.96 -5.89
C GLU A 93 -8.11 -15.89 -5.56
N GLN A 94 -7.00 -15.78 -6.29
CA GLN A 94 -5.79 -16.55 -6.01
C GLN A 94 -5.12 -16.16 -4.69
N LEU A 95 -5.24 -14.89 -4.29
CA LEU A 95 -4.65 -14.37 -3.06
C LEU A 95 -5.40 -14.83 -1.79
N ARG A 96 -6.69 -15.20 -1.90
CA ARG A 96 -7.50 -15.67 -0.77
C ARG A 96 -6.81 -16.82 -0.02
N GLY A 97 -6.75 -16.70 1.29
CA GLY A 97 -6.09 -17.67 2.19
C GLY A 97 -4.56 -17.62 2.21
N LEU A 98 -3.90 -17.02 1.20
CA LEU A 98 -2.45 -16.92 1.16
C LEU A 98 -1.88 -16.03 2.27
N PRO A 99 -2.45 -14.85 2.61
CA PRO A 99 -1.96 -14.04 3.72
C PRO A 99 -1.89 -14.80 5.04
N ASN A 100 -2.94 -15.53 5.38
CA ASN A 100 -2.97 -16.38 6.59
C ASN A 100 -1.99 -17.55 6.52
N LYS A 101 -1.71 -18.08 5.33
CA LYS A 101 -0.70 -19.13 5.14
C LYS A 101 0.70 -18.59 5.35
N TRP A 102 1.03 -17.45 4.74
CA TRP A 102 2.33 -16.81 4.87
C TRP A 102 2.62 -16.37 6.32
N GLU A 103 1.59 -15.89 7.03
CA GLU A 103 1.68 -15.58 8.47
C GLU A 103 2.14 -16.79 9.29
N ARG A 104 1.51 -17.97 9.07
CA ARG A 104 1.88 -19.21 9.76
C ARG A 104 3.27 -19.72 9.38
N GLU A 105 3.69 -19.47 8.14
CA GLU A 105 4.97 -19.94 7.61
C GLU A 105 6.13 -18.97 7.88
N ALA A 106 5.85 -17.70 8.27
CA ALA A 106 6.86 -16.65 8.43
C ALA A 106 8.03 -17.06 9.32
N SER A 107 7.75 -17.67 10.48
CA SER A 107 8.79 -18.13 11.41
C SER A 107 9.72 -19.22 10.86
N SER A 108 9.35 -19.87 9.75
CA SER A 108 10.20 -20.85 9.05
C SER A 108 11.25 -20.18 8.14
N TYR A 109 11.18 -18.85 7.98
CA TYR A 109 12.08 -18.06 7.15
C TYR A 109 12.70 -16.91 7.95
N PRO A 110 13.43 -17.21 9.05
CA PRO A 110 14.11 -16.16 9.82
C PRO A 110 15.13 -15.44 8.92
N VAL A 111 15.38 -14.16 9.20
CA VAL A 111 16.36 -13.39 8.44
C VAL A 111 17.76 -14.04 8.50
N GLU A 112 18.48 -14.04 7.37
CA GLU A 112 19.84 -14.55 7.26
C GLU A 112 20.84 -13.39 7.33
N TYR A 113 21.69 -13.38 8.36
CA TYR A 113 22.73 -12.35 8.48
C TYR A 113 23.92 -12.66 7.59
N VAL A 114 24.32 -11.68 6.78
CA VAL A 114 25.50 -11.74 5.91
C VAL A 114 26.51 -10.64 6.27
N GLU A 115 27.79 -10.90 6.05
CA GLU A 115 28.86 -9.94 6.40
C GLU A 115 29.10 -8.90 5.31
N LYS A 116 28.88 -9.26 4.05
CA LYS A 116 29.10 -8.40 2.87
C LYS A 116 27.88 -8.42 1.97
N SER A 117 27.57 -7.28 1.39
CA SER A 117 26.46 -7.14 0.46
C SER A 117 26.57 -5.86 -0.37
N GLU A 118 25.72 -5.75 -1.39
CA GLU A 118 25.70 -4.63 -2.35
C GLU A 118 25.36 -3.30 -1.69
N ILE A 119 24.54 -3.28 -0.63
CA ILE A 119 24.22 -2.04 0.09
C ILE A 119 25.46 -1.41 0.74
N MET A 120 26.53 -2.16 0.94
CA MET A 120 27.77 -1.69 1.53
C MET A 120 28.77 -1.14 0.50
N GLN A 121 28.40 -0.98 -0.77
CA GLN A 121 29.28 -0.37 -1.78
C GLN A 121 29.72 1.02 -1.38
N ASN A 122 28.86 1.78 -0.71
CA ASN A 122 29.20 3.06 -0.10
C ASN A 122 28.65 3.10 1.32
N VAL A 123 29.50 3.51 2.26
CA VAL A 123 29.15 3.64 3.68
C VAL A 123 29.71 4.96 4.20
N GLU A 124 28.83 5.83 4.63
CA GLU A 124 29.19 7.12 5.24
C GLU A 124 28.76 7.15 6.70
N THR A 125 29.57 7.72 7.56
CA THR A 125 29.31 7.79 9.01
C THR A 125 29.62 9.17 9.57
N GLY A 126 28.92 9.55 10.62
CA GLY A 126 29.15 10.82 11.31
C GLY A 126 28.98 12.03 10.38
N ASP A 127 29.98 12.89 10.33
CA ASP A 127 29.94 14.14 9.54
C ASP A 127 29.98 13.93 8.01
N GLN A 128 30.34 12.73 7.55
CA GLN A 128 30.36 12.39 6.13
C GLN A 128 28.95 12.14 5.57
N VAL A 129 27.98 11.86 6.45
CA VAL A 129 26.60 11.61 6.01
C VAL A 129 26.03 12.81 5.30
N ASP A 130 25.63 12.60 4.05
CA ASP A 130 25.00 13.62 3.24
C ASP A 130 23.85 13.04 2.39
N LEU A 131 22.61 13.29 2.81
CA LEU A 131 21.39 12.88 2.12
C LEU A 131 20.98 13.86 1.00
N LEU A 132 21.55 15.08 0.98
CA LEU A 132 21.22 16.08 -0.05
C LEU A 132 21.79 15.71 -1.43
N LYS A 133 22.69 14.72 -1.49
CA LYS A 133 23.21 14.17 -2.76
C LYS A 133 22.17 13.40 -3.57
N PHE A 134 21.08 12.91 -2.93
CA PHE A 134 20.03 12.17 -3.62
C PHE A 134 18.97 13.11 -4.19
N PRO A 135 18.45 12.83 -5.41
CA PRO A 135 17.46 13.65 -6.08
C PRO A 135 16.09 13.54 -5.42
N THR A 136 15.96 14.09 -4.21
CA THR A 136 14.75 14.01 -3.39
C THR A 136 13.66 14.91 -3.97
N PRO A 137 12.49 14.36 -4.39
CA PRO A 137 11.44 15.16 -5.01
C PRO A 137 10.67 16.04 -4.03
N LEU A 138 10.27 17.22 -4.52
CA LEU A 138 9.10 17.93 -4.04
C LEU A 138 7.87 17.35 -4.76
N TRP A 139 7.05 16.59 -4.04
CA TRP A 139 5.99 15.79 -4.66
C TRP A 139 4.75 16.62 -5.02
N HIS A 140 4.35 17.59 -4.17
CA HIS A 140 3.18 18.41 -4.39
C HIS A 140 3.49 19.88 -4.05
N GLU A 141 2.77 20.79 -4.70
CA GLU A 141 3.01 22.26 -4.62
C GLU A 141 3.01 22.81 -3.20
N LYS A 142 2.16 22.25 -2.31
CA LYS A 142 2.03 22.71 -0.91
C LYS A 142 2.73 21.81 0.09
N ASP A 143 3.56 20.86 -0.37
CA ASP A 143 4.38 20.08 0.56
C ASP A 143 5.37 21.00 1.27
N GLY A 144 5.62 20.74 2.55
CA GLY A 144 6.50 21.57 3.40
C GLY A 144 7.97 21.47 3.06
N GLY A 145 8.35 20.78 1.97
CA GLY A 145 9.67 20.53 1.48
C GLY A 145 9.79 19.20 0.76
N PRO A 146 11.01 18.79 0.35
CA PRO A 146 11.24 17.50 -0.30
C PRO A 146 11.05 16.34 0.67
N PHE A 147 10.43 15.23 0.18
CA PHE A 147 10.23 14.00 0.94
C PHE A 147 11.02 12.86 0.32
N ILE A 148 12.08 12.43 1.02
CA ILE A 148 12.95 11.32 0.60
C ILE A 148 12.27 9.94 0.80
N GLY A 149 11.37 9.83 1.77
CA GLY A 149 10.70 8.60 2.12
C GLY A 149 9.19 8.65 1.89
N THR A 150 8.74 8.48 0.63
CA THR A 150 7.34 8.21 0.30
C THR A 150 7.13 6.74 -0.04
N GLY A 151 8.04 6.12 -0.79
CA GLY A 151 8.15 4.67 -0.98
C GLY A 151 9.17 4.06 -0.02
N VAL A 152 8.91 4.10 1.28
CA VAL A 152 9.88 3.82 2.34
C VAL A 152 9.51 2.61 3.19
N ALA A 153 10.50 1.84 3.62
CA ALA A 153 10.39 0.84 4.66
C ALA A 153 11.21 1.29 5.89
N VAL A 154 10.59 1.27 7.07
CA VAL A 154 11.18 1.75 8.32
C VAL A 154 11.22 0.61 9.33
N ILE A 155 12.41 0.25 9.76
CA ILE A 155 12.65 -0.85 10.69
C ILE A 155 12.80 -0.29 12.11
N THR A 156 11.99 -0.80 13.01
CA THR A 156 12.04 -0.51 14.45
C THR A 156 12.04 -1.81 15.24
N LYS A 157 12.48 -1.73 16.50
CA LYS A 157 12.54 -2.87 17.40
C LYS A 157 11.78 -2.55 18.67
N ASP A 158 10.95 -3.48 19.13
CA ASP A 158 10.30 -3.37 20.44
C ASP A 158 11.37 -3.48 21.55
N PRO A 159 11.47 -2.52 22.51
CA PRO A 159 12.47 -2.57 23.56
C PRO A 159 12.18 -3.62 24.64
N ASP A 160 10.97 -4.20 24.68
CA ASP A 160 10.58 -5.15 25.71
C ASP A 160 10.82 -6.60 25.28
N ASP A 161 10.41 -6.97 24.05
CA ASP A 161 10.49 -8.36 23.56
C ASP A 161 11.45 -8.54 22.38
N GLY A 162 12.04 -7.45 21.89
CA GLY A 162 13.03 -7.47 20.82
C GLY A 162 12.48 -7.71 19.41
N LYS A 163 11.16 -7.77 19.24
CA LYS A 163 10.52 -8.00 17.93
C LYS A 163 10.80 -6.87 16.96
N ILE A 164 11.05 -7.25 15.72
CA ILE A 164 11.27 -6.33 14.60
C ILE A 164 9.93 -6.05 13.92
N ASN A 165 9.68 -4.77 13.64
CA ASN A 165 8.59 -4.31 12.79
C ASN A 165 9.16 -3.52 11.61
N VAL A 166 8.58 -3.70 10.43
CA VAL A 166 8.85 -2.89 9.24
C VAL A 166 7.58 -2.17 8.83
N GLY A 167 7.57 -0.85 8.95
CA GLY A 167 6.39 -0.03 8.60
C GLY A 167 6.71 1.05 7.58
N SER A 168 5.71 1.54 6.87
CA SER A 168 5.88 2.67 5.95
C SER A 168 5.47 3.97 6.67
N TYR A 169 6.46 4.82 6.95
CA TYR A 169 6.30 6.11 7.63
C TYR A 169 7.03 7.18 6.82
N ARG A 170 6.31 8.16 6.28
CA ARG A 170 6.91 9.19 5.42
C ARG A 170 8.04 9.93 6.11
N ALA A 171 9.03 10.36 5.31
CA ALA A 171 10.23 11.05 5.76
C ALA A 171 10.48 12.32 4.95
N GLN A 172 10.33 13.49 5.58
CA GLN A 172 10.73 14.77 5.01
C GLN A 172 12.24 14.95 5.16
N LEU A 173 12.93 15.37 4.10
CA LEU A 173 14.35 15.70 4.16
C LEU A 173 14.50 17.12 4.69
N PHE A 174 15.20 17.29 5.82
CA PHE A 174 15.44 18.59 6.42
C PHE A 174 16.87 19.09 6.18
N GLU A 175 17.85 18.23 6.45
CA GLU A 175 19.28 18.56 6.37
C GLU A 175 20.05 17.34 5.88
N LYS A 176 21.36 17.52 5.63
CA LYS A 176 22.24 16.44 5.15
C LYS A 176 22.17 15.14 5.99
N ASN A 177 21.84 15.24 7.28
CA ASN A 177 21.79 14.12 8.21
C ASN A 177 20.55 14.15 9.14
N ILE A 178 19.49 14.88 8.74
CA ILE A 178 18.24 14.98 9.51
C ILE A 178 17.07 14.67 8.59
N VAL A 179 16.25 13.66 8.95
CA VAL A 179 15.03 13.32 8.25
C VAL A 179 13.85 13.21 9.22
N GLY A 180 12.67 13.64 8.79
CA GLY A 180 11.43 13.52 9.55
C GLY A 180 10.99 12.08 9.73
N LEU A 181 10.21 11.82 10.77
CA LEU A 181 9.53 10.55 11.01
C LEU A 181 8.06 10.81 11.34
N ASN A 182 7.17 10.45 10.43
CA ASN A 182 5.72 10.58 10.67
C ASN A 182 5.08 9.20 10.93
N ALA A 183 5.35 8.63 12.09
CA ALA A 183 4.67 7.44 12.58
C ALA A 183 3.39 7.84 13.34
N GLU A 184 2.22 7.66 12.71
CA GLU A 184 0.93 7.99 13.31
C GLU A 184 0.63 7.09 14.52
N ARG A 185 -0.09 7.66 15.51
CA ARG A 185 -0.47 6.97 16.74
C ARG A 185 -1.24 5.67 16.44
N GLY A 186 -0.88 4.60 17.14
CA GLY A 186 -1.47 3.26 16.97
C GLY A 186 -0.79 2.39 15.90
N LYS A 187 0.19 2.92 15.18
CA LYS A 187 1.09 2.11 14.34
C LYS A 187 2.21 1.51 15.19
N HIS A 188 2.72 0.33 14.82
CA HIS A 188 3.72 -0.39 15.59
C HIS A 188 4.98 0.47 15.85
N GLY A 189 5.51 1.18 14.83
CA GLY A 189 6.65 2.07 15.02
C GLY A 189 6.40 3.20 16.03
N SER A 190 5.17 3.73 16.10
CA SER A 190 4.78 4.71 17.13
C SER A 190 4.68 4.07 18.52
N VAL A 191 4.21 2.83 18.61
CA VAL A 191 4.16 2.08 19.88
C VAL A 191 5.58 1.83 20.39
N HIS A 192 6.48 1.35 19.52
CA HIS A 192 7.89 1.14 19.89
C HIS A 192 8.52 2.46 20.36
N MET A 193 8.35 3.54 19.61
CA MET A 193 8.89 4.86 19.95
C MET A 193 8.43 5.31 21.35
N ASN A 194 7.15 5.20 21.65
CA ASN A 194 6.62 5.57 22.97
C ASN A 194 7.25 4.73 24.09
N LYS A 195 7.42 3.43 23.92
CA LYS A 195 8.08 2.57 24.91
C LYS A 195 9.54 2.97 25.18
N TYR A 196 10.30 3.38 24.14
CA TYR A 196 11.65 3.94 24.32
C TYR A 196 11.60 5.25 25.11
N PHE A 197 10.68 6.15 24.76
CA PHE A 197 10.56 7.47 25.38
C PHE A 197 10.11 7.38 26.83
N GLU A 198 9.19 6.46 27.18
CA GLU A 198 8.84 6.16 28.57
C GLU A 198 10.02 5.72 29.43
N LYS A 199 11.02 5.08 28.79
CA LYS A 199 12.29 4.70 29.44
C LYS A 199 13.37 5.81 29.35
N ASN A 200 13.01 6.99 28.83
CA ASN A 200 13.95 8.09 28.53
C ASN A 200 15.13 7.66 27.67
N MET A 201 14.91 6.78 26.71
CA MET A 201 15.92 6.23 25.80
C MET A 201 15.66 6.68 24.35
N PRO A 202 16.69 6.95 23.56
CA PRO A 202 16.53 7.15 22.13
C PRO A 202 16.12 5.84 21.44
N MET A 203 15.17 5.92 20.50
CA MET A 203 14.76 4.77 19.70
C MET A 203 15.73 4.56 18.55
N PRO A 204 16.39 3.38 18.42
CA PRO A 204 17.18 3.03 17.25
C PRO A 204 16.25 2.78 16.06
N ILE A 205 16.64 3.22 14.87
CA ILE A 205 15.82 3.14 13.67
C ILE A 205 16.69 2.91 12.43
N VAL A 206 16.15 2.15 11.47
CA VAL A 206 16.66 2.06 10.10
C VAL A 206 15.56 2.54 9.17
N MET A 207 15.91 3.36 8.18
CA MET A 207 14.98 3.74 7.10
C MET A 207 15.59 3.37 5.75
N ILE A 208 14.77 2.78 4.89
CA ILE A 208 15.17 2.28 3.57
C ILE A 208 14.41 3.08 2.53
N PHE A 209 15.09 3.89 1.73
CA PHE A 209 14.51 4.74 0.69
C PHE A 209 14.48 4.10 -0.70
N GLY A 210 15.01 2.91 -0.81
CA GLY A 210 14.96 2.05 -1.99
C GLY A 210 14.73 0.59 -1.58
N PRO A 211 13.61 0.27 -0.91
CA PRO A 211 13.23 -1.12 -0.67
C PRO A 211 12.80 -1.77 -1.99
N ASP A 212 12.95 -3.10 -2.09
CA ASP A 212 12.32 -3.81 -3.19
C ASP A 212 10.77 -3.65 -3.15
N PRO A 213 10.07 -3.85 -4.29
CA PRO A 213 8.62 -3.62 -4.34
C PRO A 213 7.80 -4.49 -3.38
N LEU A 214 8.24 -5.71 -3.04
CA LEU A 214 7.54 -6.56 -2.08
C LEU A 214 7.73 -6.05 -0.64
N CYS A 215 8.96 -5.68 -0.28
CA CYS A 215 9.26 -5.05 1.02
C CYS A 215 8.43 -3.77 1.20
N TYR A 216 8.33 -2.93 0.16
CA TYR A 216 7.49 -1.72 0.17
C TYR A 216 6.01 -2.02 0.42
N VAL A 217 5.45 -3.02 -0.28
CA VAL A 217 4.04 -3.43 -0.09
C VAL A 217 3.81 -3.94 1.33
N LEU A 218 4.71 -4.80 1.84
CA LEU A 218 4.59 -5.38 3.17
C LEU A 218 4.74 -4.33 4.27
N ALA A 219 5.67 -3.39 4.14
CA ALA A 219 5.80 -2.26 5.06
C ALA A 219 4.53 -1.39 5.13
N GLY A 220 3.77 -1.32 4.04
CA GLY A 220 2.49 -0.61 3.96
C GLY A 220 1.25 -1.45 4.32
N SER A 221 1.43 -2.74 4.61
CA SER A 221 0.36 -3.70 4.90
C SER A 221 0.05 -3.78 6.40
N GLU A 222 -1.11 -4.35 6.74
CA GLU A 222 -1.51 -4.61 8.12
C GLU A 222 -1.09 -6.04 8.53
N ILE A 223 0.22 -6.29 8.64
CA ILE A 223 0.73 -7.59 9.14
C ILE A 223 0.43 -7.69 10.64
N PRO A 224 0.00 -8.86 11.15
CA PRO A 224 -0.30 -9.04 12.56
C PRO A 224 0.90 -8.76 13.48
N SER A 225 0.62 -8.19 14.65
CA SER A 225 1.66 -7.94 15.66
C SER A 225 2.35 -9.24 16.07
N GLY A 226 3.67 -9.22 16.09
CA GLY A 226 4.50 -10.37 16.47
C GLY A 226 5.02 -11.19 15.30
N VAL A 227 4.64 -10.85 14.07
CA VAL A 227 5.24 -11.38 12.84
C VAL A 227 6.08 -10.29 12.20
N SER A 228 7.35 -10.57 11.91
CA SER A 228 8.21 -9.61 11.20
C SER A 228 7.86 -9.61 9.71
N GLU A 229 7.72 -8.42 9.13
CA GLU A 229 7.47 -8.26 7.68
C GLU A 229 8.60 -8.87 6.83
N LEU A 230 9.85 -8.90 7.35
CA LEU A 230 10.98 -9.55 6.67
C LEU A 230 10.82 -11.07 6.64
N GLU A 231 10.36 -11.70 7.73
CA GLU A 231 10.06 -13.13 7.76
C GLU A 231 8.84 -13.46 6.90
N TYR A 232 7.84 -12.58 6.91
CA TYR A 232 6.66 -12.69 6.05
C TYR A 232 7.06 -12.60 4.57
N GLN A 233 7.97 -11.69 4.20
CA GLN A 233 8.56 -11.63 2.85
C GLN A 233 9.27 -12.95 2.51
N GLY A 234 10.02 -13.49 3.44
CA GLY A 234 10.66 -14.80 3.29
C GLY A 234 9.65 -15.93 3.01
N ALA A 235 8.50 -15.93 3.69
CA ALA A 235 7.44 -16.92 3.44
C ALA A 235 6.82 -16.79 2.04
N ILE A 236 6.69 -15.57 1.50
CA ILE A 236 6.24 -15.32 0.12
C ILE A 236 7.28 -15.81 -0.87
N GLN A 237 8.54 -15.42 -0.70
CA GLN A 237 9.65 -15.72 -1.63
C GLN A 237 10.19 -17.14 -1.48
N LYS A 238 9.78 -17.88 -0.42
CA LYS A 238 10.30 -19.22 -0.07
C LYS A 238 11.81 -19.24 0.16
N ALA A 239 12.35 -18.13 0.68
CA ALA A 239 13.75 -17.97 1.01
C ALA A 239 13.92 -16.90 2.10
N PRO A 240 14.83 -17.05 3.07
CA PRO A 240 15.12 -16.03 4.05
C PRO A 240 15.55 -14.71 3.41
N VAL A 241 15.08 -13.59 3.95
CA VAL A 241 15.60 -12.27 3.57
C VAL A 241 17.02 -12.13 4.14
N LYS A 242 17.99 -11.84 3.27
CA LYS A 242 19.37 -11.57 3.67
C LYS A 242 19.48 -10.15 4.22
N VAL A 243 20.14 -10.02 5.37
CA VAL A 243 20.33 -8.74 6.05
C VAL A 243 21.78 -8.58 6.51
N ILE A 244 22.27 -7.36 6.54
CA ILE A 244 23.47 -7.01 7.31
C ILE A 244 23.04 -6.50 8.69
N LYS A 245 23.92 -6.64 9.67
CA LYS A 245 23.72 -6.03 10.98
C LYS A 245 24.19 -4.58 10.92
N GLY A 246 23.28 -3.65 11.18
CA GLY A 246 23.63 -2.23 11.28
C GLY A 246 24.71 -1.99 12.32
N LYS A 247 25.76 -1.24 11.95
CA LYS A 247 26.94 -1.00 12.81
C LYS A 247 26.63 -0.07 13.98
N ILE A 248 25.64 0.79 13.84
CA ILE A 248 25.28 1.82 14.83
C ILE A 248 24.14 1.34 15.72
N THR A 249 23.07 0.82 15.12
CA THR A 249 21.83 0.46 15.83
C THR A 249 21.73 -1.02 16.16
N GLY A 250 22.48 -1.86 15.45
CA GLY A 250 22.36 -3.32 15.53
C GLY A 250 21.10 -3.88 14.89
N LEU A 251 20.28 -3.04 14.25
CA LEU A 251 19.07 -3.45 13.54
C LEU A 251 19.43 -4.15 12.22
N PRO A 252 18.56 -5.06 11.71
CA PRO A 252 18.75 -5.67 10.41
C PRO A 252 18.54 -4.64 9.29
N ILE A 253 19.40 -4.65 8.28
CA ILE A 253 19.27 -3.86 7.06
C ILE A 253 19.23 -4.86 5.90
N PRO A 254 18.16 -4.92 5.06
CA PRO A 254 18.12 -5.78 3.88
C PRO A 254 19.36 -5.58 3.00
N SER A 255 20.04 -6.68 2.70
CA SER A 255 21.39 -6.66 2.11
C SER A 255 21.43 -6.09 0.69
N ASN A 256 20.33 -6.14 -0.02
CA ASN A 256 20.20 -5.74 -1.43
C ASN A 256 19.29 -4.54 -1.64
N CYS A 257 18.92 -3.81 -0.59
CA CYS A 257 18.22 -2.54 -0.77
C CYS A 257 19.15 -1.48 -1.41
N GLU A 258 18.60 -0.39 -1.86
CA GLU A 258 19.33 0.59 -2.68
C GLU A 258 19.96 1.71 -1.84
N ILE A 259 19.20 2.23 -0.84
CA ILE A 259 19.61 3.30 0.08
C ILE A 259 19.03 2.97 1.45
N ALA A 260 19.87 3.00 2.48
CA ALA A 260 19.45 2.80 3.87
C ALA A 260 20.20 3.75 4.82
N ILE A 261 19.53 4.19 5.85
CA ILE A 261 20.14 4.96 6.95
C ILE A 261 19.96 4.25 8.28
N GLU A 262 20.92 4.45 9.17
CA GLU A 262 20.79 4.15 10.60
C GLU A 262 20.83 5.44 11.41
N GLY A 263 20.07 5.51 12.46
CA GLY A 263 20.08 6.65 13.36
C GLY A 263 19.23 6.45 14.60
N TYR A 264 18.96 7.54 15.25
CA TYR A 264 18.17 7.56 16.49
C TYR A 264 17.10 8.65 16.45
N VAL A 265 15.95 8.34 17.03
CA VAL A 265 14.91 9.30 17.37
C VAL A 265 15.00 9.58 18.87
N TYR A 266 15.13 10.84 19.24
CA TYR A 266 15.31 11.23 20.63
C TYR A 266 14.02 11.71 21.25
N PRO A 267 13.78 11.43 22.56
CA PRO A 267 12.67 12.06 23.30
C PRO A 267 12.72 13.58 23.17
N GLU A 268 11.54 14.20 23.09
CA GLU A 268 11.33 15.66 23.08
C GLU A 268 11.96 16.44 21.89
N LYS A 269 12.77 15.80 21.04
CA LYS A 269 13.29 16.44 19.83
C LYS A 269 12.27 16.37 18.70
N THR A 270 11.79 17.53 18.28
CA THR A 270 10.83 17.65 17.18
C THR A 270 11.22 18.74 16.19
N ARG A 271 10.70 18.63 14.96
CA ARG A 271 10.77 19.68 13.94
C ARG A 271 9.40 19.87 13.30
N LEU A 272 9.18 21.05 12.73
CA LEU A 272 7.97 21.33 11.96
C LEU A 272 8.02 20.53 10.66
N GLU A 273 7.13 19.54 10.52
CA GLU A 273 7.01 18.61 9.39
C GLU A 273 5.71 18.83 8.64
N GLY A 274 5.76 18.76 7.32
CA GLY A 274 4.60 18.96 6.45
C GLY A 274 4.33 20.43 6.13
N PRO A 275 3.16 20.72 5.50
CA PRO A 275 2.13 19.76 5.12
C PRO A 275 2.63 18.76 4.08
N HIS A 276 1.85 17.70 3.84
CA HIS A 276 2.13 16.68 2.83
C HIS A 276 0.82 16.24 2.17
N GLY A 277 0.85 16.05 0.84
CA GLY A 277 -0.27 15.47 0.11
C GLY A 277 -0.55 14.04 0.56
N GLU A 278 -1.73 13.80 1.15
CA GLU A 278 -2.07 12.52 1.75
C GLU A 278 -2.71 11.54 0.74
N TRP A 279 -2.69 10.26 1.09
CA TRP A 279 -3.30 9.19 0.29
C TRP A 279 -4.82 9.38 0.04
N THR A 280 -5.49 10.23 0.80
CA THR A 280 -6.88 10.63 0.56
C THR A 280 -7.04 11.62 -0.60
N GLY A 281 -5.95 12.10 -1.17
CA GLY A 281 -5.92 13.11 -2.24
C GLY A 281 -6.07 14.56 -1.73
N TYR A 282 -5.84 14.78 -0.43
CA TYR A 282 -5.98 16.09 0.22
C TYR A 282 -4.78 16.40 1.10
N TYR A 283 -4.53 17.70 1.36
CA TYR A 283 -3.70 18.16 2.47
C TYR A 283 -4.57 18.18 3.73
N ALA A 284 -4.70 17.02 4.36
CA ALA A 284 -5.63 16.84 5.47
C ALA A 284 -5.13 17.42 6.80
N SER A 285 -3.87 17.80 6.90
CA SER A 285 -3.29 18.45 8.08
C SER A 285 -2.30 19.54 7.70
N ASP A 286 -2.26 20.60 8.51
CA ASP A 286 -1.20 21.60 8.44
C ASP A 286 0.14 21.01 8.95
N ALA A 287 1.23 21.75 8.78
CA ALA A 287 2.53 21.39 9.36
C ALA A 287 2.43 21.24 10.88
N LYS A 288 3.14 20.27 11.45
CA LYS A 288 3.11 19.96 12.89
C LYS A 288 4.50 19.60 13.39
N GLN A 289 4.72 19.82 14.69
CA GLN A 289 5.91 19.30 15.36
C GLN A 289 5.87 17.77 15.34
N LYS A 290 6.87 17.16 14.70
CA LYS A 290 7.02 15.72 14.57
C LYS A 290 8.43 15.28 14.98
N PRO A 291 8.59 14.05 15.49
CA PRO A 291 9.90 13.48 15.72
C PRO A 291 10.74 13.45 14.43
N PHE A 292 12.04 13.45 14.58
CA PHE A 292 12.97 13.29 13.46
C PHE A 292 14.11 12.34 13.83
N VAL A 293 14.75 11.81 12.79
CA VAL A 293 15.90 10.91 12.91
C VAL A 293 17.18 11.72 12.76
N GLU A 294 18.07 11.63 13.75
CA GLU A 294 19.47 12.01 13.59
C GLU A 294 20.20 10.82 12.94
N VAL A 295 20.55 10.99 11.66
CA VAL A 295 21.24 9.97 10.88
C VAL A 295 22.69 9.87 11.32
N LYS A 296 23.14 8.66 11.64
CA LYS A 296 24.51 8.37 12.10
C LYS A 296 25.31 7.57 11.07
N SER A 297 24.63 6.84 10.18
CA SER A 297 25.25 6.11 9.07
C SER A 297 24.31 6.06 7.87
N LEU A 298 24.91 6.14 6.69
CA LEU A 298 24.26 6.04 5.39
C LEU A 298 24.93 4.94 4.59
N TYR A 299 24.12 4.04 4.03
CA TYR A 299 24.52 2.94 3.16
C TYR A 299 23.84 3.12 1.81
N TYR A 300 24.55 2.96 0.72
CA TYR A 300 23.93 3.03 -0.60
C TYR A 300 24.73 2.32 -1.68
N ARG A 301 24.00 1.83 -2.68
CA ARG A 301 24.62 1.24 -3.88
C ARG A 301 25.13 2.34 -4.81
N ASN A 302 26.11 2.02 -5.65
CA ASN A 302 26.43 2.86 -6.79
C ASN A 302 25.17 3.01 -7.64
N ASP A 303 24.94 4.12 -8.32
CA ASP A 303 23.76 4.35 -9.16
C ASP A 303 22.41 3.97 -8.46
N ALA A 304 22.30 4.26 -7.18
CA ALA A 304 21.18 3.85 -6.34
C ALA A 304 19.81 4.32 -6.87
N VAL A 305 18.78 3.49 -6.65
CA VAL A 305 17.39 3.77 -7.03
C VAL A 305 16.58 4.09 -5.77
N MET A 306 16.10 5.32 -5.66
CA MET A 306 15.13 5.70 -4.63
C MET A 306 13.72 5.34 -5.09
N LEU A 307 12.92 4.73 -4.20
CA LEU A 307 11.53 4.43 -4.49
C LEU A 307 10.62 5.58 -4.05
N GLY A 308 9.80 6.08 -4.96
CA GLY A 308 8.81 7.12 -4.71
C GLY A 308 7.39 6.58 -4.82
N ALA A 309 6.53 6.96 -3.87
CA ALA A 309 5.09 6.72 -3.92
C ALA A 309 4.37 8.07 -3.94
N VAL A 310 3.70 8.37 -5.03
CA VAL A 310 3.06 9.67 -5.26
C VAL A 310 1.59 9.59 -4.92
N MET A 311 1.15 10.34 -3.92
CA MET A 311 -0.27 10.42 -3.55
C MET A 311 -1.02 11.35 -4.51
N SER A 312 -2.25 11.01 -4.88
CA SER A 312 -3.05 11.84 -5.78
C SER A 312 -4.55 11.70 -5.55
N LYS A 313 -5.29 12.69 -6.02
CA LYS A 313 -6.76 12.67 -6.05
C LYS A 313 -7.26 11.48 -6.87
N GLY A 314 -8.28 10.80 -6.36
CA GLY A 314 -8.93 9.69 -7.07
C GLY A 314 -8.24 8.34 -6.89
N GLY A 315 -7.23 8.23 -6.02
CA GLY A 315 -6.55 6.97 -5.76
C GLY A 315 -5.67 6.47 -6.92
N TYR A 316 -5.29 7.37 -7.82
CA TYR A 316 -4.38 7.05 -8.94
C TYR A 316 -2.93 7.05 -8.45
N ASN A 317 -2.55 5.99 -7.77
CA ASN A 317 -1.19 5.75 -7.31
C ASN A 317 -1.02 4.26 -6.98
N ASP A 318 0.23 3.79 -6.97
CA ASP A 318 0.55 2.41 -6.66
C ASP A 318 0.07 1.99 -5.25
N HIS A 319 0.14 2.88 -4.28
CA HIS A 319 -0.32 2.65 -2.91
C HIS A 319 -1.83 2.30 -2.83
N ALA A 320 -2.67 3.00 -3.59
CA ALA A 320 -4.09 2.70 -3.67
C ALA A 320 -4.34 1.43 -4.49
N PHE A 321 -3.56 1.23 -5.57
CA PHE A 321 -3.73 0.09 -6.45
C PHE A 321 -3.45 -1.24 -5.74
N TRP A 322 -2.23 -1.42 -5.18
CA TRP A 322 -1.91 -2.69 -4.54
C TRP A 322 -2.76 -2.96 -3.29
N ARG A 323 -3.14 -1.91 -2.55
CA ARG A 323 -4.05 -2.04 -1.40
C ARG A 323 -5.45 -2.48 -1.79
N SER A 324 -5.93 -2.06 -2.95
CA SER A 324 -7.20 -2.52 -3.51
C SER A 324 -7.23 -4.05 -3.62
N ILE A 325 -6.20 -4.63 -4.23
CA ILE A 325 -6.09 -6.08 -4.42
C ILE A 325 -5.88 -6.79 -3.08
N TRP A 326 -4.90 -6.33 -2.30
CA TRP A 326 -4.51 -6.94 -1.03
C TRP A 326 -5.67 -6.99 -0.03
N ARG A 327 -6.33 -5.86 0.20
CA ARG A 327 -7.43 -5.79 1.16
C ARG A 327 -8.69 -6.49 0.72
N SER A 328 -8.97 -6.54 -0.56
CA SER A 328 -10.10 -7.32 -1.06
C SER A 328 -10.01 -8.78 -0.63
N ALA A 329 -8.83 -9.38 -0.76
CA ALA A 329 -8.59 -10.75 -0.31
C ALA A 329 -8.66 -10.88 1.23
N LEU A 330 -8.03 -9.96 1.97
CA LEU A 330 -8.05 -9.98 3.43
C LEU A 330 -9.45 -9.86 4.01
N ILE A 331 -10.25 -8.91 3.52
CA ILE A 331 -11.63 -8.71 3.99
C ILE A 331 -12.47 -9.96 3.69
N TYR A 332 -12.32 -10.55 2.49
CA TYR A 332 -12.97 -11.81 2.16
C TYR A 332 -12.62 -12.92 3.17
N ASP A 333 -11.33 -13.13 3.42
CA ASP A 333 -10.84 -14.16 4.34
C ASP A 333 -11.36 -13.92 5.78
N GLU A 334 -11.35 -12.67 6.23
CA GLU A 334 -11.86 -12.30 7.56
C GLU A 334 -13.38 -12.51 7.67
N MET A 335 -14.16 -12.20 6.64
CA MET A 335 -15.62 -12.46 6.62
C MET A 335 -15.92 -13.94 6.70
N VAL A 336 -15.27 -14.76 5.87
CA VAL A 336 -15.46 -16.21 5.87
C VAL A 336 -15.01 -16.84 7.20
N LYS A 337 -13.87 -16.41 7.75
CA LYS A 337 -13.37 -16.86 9.05
C LYS A 337 -14.33 -16.54 10.19
N ASN A 338 -15.06 -15.42 10.11
CA ASN A 338 -16.05 -14.99 11.10
C ASN A 338 -17.46 -15.52 10.81
N GLY A 339 -17.62 -16.49 9.90
CA GLY A 339 -18.83 -17.27 9.71
C GLY A 339 -19.81 -16.80 8.64
N ILE A 340 -19.51 -15.73 7.91
CA ILE A 340 -20.37 -15.30 6.79
C ILE A 340 -20.29 -16.36 5.69
N GLN A 341 -21.43 -16.98 5.42
CA GLN A 341 -21.56 -18.01 4.40
C GLN A 341 -21.76 -17.40 3.00
N ASN A 342 -21.45 -18.17 1.97
CA ASN A 342 -21.78 -17.83 0.58
C ASN A 342 -21.30 -16.45 0.12
N VAL A 343 -20.18 -15.94 0.66
CA VAL A 343 -19.49 -14.76 0.11
C VAL A 343 -18.96 -15.12 -1.28
N LYS A 344 -19.36 -14.40 -2.32
CA LYS A 344 -18.94 -14.62 -3.71
C LYS A 344 -17.72 -13.80 -4.07
N GLY A 345 -17.66 -12.57 -3.60
CA GLY A 345 -16.56 -11.67 -3.84
C GLY A 345 -16.54 -10.47 -2.90
N VAL A 346 -15.36 -9.91 -2.72
CA VAL A 346 -15.13 -8.64 -2.04
C VAL A 346 -14.18 -7.82 -2.87
N TYR A 347 -14.51 -6.55 -3.10
CA TYR A 347 -13.66 -5.62 -3.82
C TYR A 347 -13.60 -4.27 -3.14
N THR A 348 -12.40 -3.76 -2.99
CA THR A 348 -12.14 -2.41 -2.47
C THR A 348 -11.41 -1.60 -3.55
N PRO A 349 -12.11 -0.88 -4.42
CA PRO A 349 -11.51 -0.24 -5.59
C PRO A 349 -10.47 0.83 -5.22
N SER A 350 -9.53 1.08 -6.13
CA SER A 350 -8.42 2.02 -5.92
C SER A 350 -8.88 3.46 -5.69
N PHE A 351 -10.00 3.90 -6.28
CA PHE A 351 -10.55 5.24 -6.03
C PHE A 351 -10.95 5.46 -4.56
N GLY A 352 -11.36 4.40 -3.86
CA GLY A 352 -11.57 4.37 -2.41
C GLY A 352 -10.29 4.09 -1.63
N VAL A 353 -9.14 4.11 -2.28
CA VAL A 353 -7.80 3.85 -1.71
C VAL A 353 -7.73 2.49 -0.99
N GLY A 354 -8.47 1.51 -1.51
CA GLY A 354 -8.59 0.16 -0.95
C GLY A 354 -9.18 0.14 0.48
N ARG A 355 -10.01 1.13 0.87
CA ARG A 355 -10.59 1.24 2.23
C ARG A 355 -11.95 1.89 2.30
N GLN A 356 -12.11 3.03 1.58
CA GLN A 356 -13.26 3.92 1.80
C GLN A 356 -14.50 3.43 1.10
N PHE A 357 -14.38 2.49 0.19
CA PHE A 357 -15.47 1.83 -0.50
C PHE A 357 -15.21 0.32 -0.56
N ILE A 358 -16.20 -0.49 -0.20
CA ILE A 358 -16.13 -1.96 -0.20
C ILE A 358 -17.41 -2.47 -0.87
N ALA A 359 -17.28 -3.20 -1.97
CA ALA A 359 -18.35 -3.98 -2.56
C ALA A 359 -18.27 -5.42 -2.07
N VAL A 360 -19.38 -5.99 -1.64
CA VAL A 360 -19.48 -7.36 -1.14
C VAL A 360 -20.61 -8.07 -1.87
N SER A 361 -20.29 -9.12 -2.62
CA SER A 361 -21.30 -9.98 -3.24
C SER A 361 -21.53 -11.24 -2.41
N ILE A 362 -22.78 -11.54 -2.12
CA ILE A 362 -23.24 -12.72 -1.38
C ILE A 362 -24.37 -13.44 -2.09
N LYS A 363 -24.47 -14.73 -1.90
CA LYS A 363 -25.73 -15.47 -2.15
C LYS A 363 -26.50 -15.54 -0.84
N GLN A 364 -27.60 -14.81 -0.77
CA GLN A 364 -28.41 -14.77 0.44
C GLN A 364 -28.91 -16.16 0.85
N SER A 365 -28.77 -16.52 2.11
CA SER A 365 -29.10 -17.85 2.65
C SER A 365 -30.25 -17.81 3.68
N TYR A 366 -30.52 -16.64 4.26
CA TYR A 366 -31.52 -16.43 5.30
C TYR A 366 -31.86 -14.94 5.42
N PRO A 367 -33.02 -14.59 6.01
CA PRO A 367 -33.38 -13.20 6.28
C PRO A 367 -32.31 -12.54 7.17
N GLY A 368 -31.86 -11.34 6.78
CA GLY A 368 -30.81 -10.59 7.52
C GLY A 368 -29.38 -10.94 7.15
N HIS A 369 -29.12 -11.90 6.26
CA HIS A 369 -27.75 -12.26 5.85
C HIS A 369 -26.99 -11.08 5.22
N ALA A 370 -27.66 -10.28 4.39
CA ALA A 370 -27.05 -9.08 3.80
C ALA A 370 -26.66 -8.06 4.88
N THR A 371 -27.48 -7.91 5.92
CA THR A 371 -27.19 -7.02 7.04
C THR A 371 -25.94 -7.47 7.79
N GLU A 372 -25.87 -8.76 8.16
CA GLU A 372 -24.70 -9.34 8.84
C GLU A 372 -23.45 -9.16 8.00
N ALA A 373 -23.48 -9.51 6.72
CA ALA A 373 -22.35 -9.38 5.80
C ALA A 373 -21.86 -7.94 5.70
N GLY A 374 -22.75 -6.96 5.53
CA GLY A 374 -22.38 -5.55 5.39
C GLY A 374 -21.76 -4.96 6.66
N TYR A 375 -22.35 -5.23 7.81
CA TYR A 375 -21.81 -4.75 9.09
C TYR A 375 -20.46 -5.39 9.41
N LEU A 376 -20.32 -6.71 9.23
CA LEU A 376 -19.06 -7.39 9.47
C LEU A 376 -17.97 -6.92 8.50
N ALA A 377 -18.26 -6.82 7.21
CA ALA A 377 -17.29 -6.32 6.21
C ALA A 377 -16.70 -4.97 6.60
N SER A 378 -17.55 -4.06 7.14
CA SER A 378 -17.09 -2.73 7.57
C SER A 378 -16.20 -2.75 8.81
N GLN A 379 -16.24 -3.82 9.63
CA GLN A 379 -15.54 -3.92 10.92
C GLN A 379 -14.44 -4.97 10.94
N THR A 380 -14.18 -5.66 9.83
CA THR A 380 -12.97 -6.49 9.70
C THR A 380 -11.72 -5.66 9.99
N ARG A 381 -10.66 -6.27 10.49
CA ARG A 381 -9.40 -5.57 10.81
C ARG A 381 -8.87 -4.78 9.61
N SER A 382 -8.97 -5.37 8.41
CA SER A 382 -8.49 -4.78 7.16
C SER A 382 -9.35 -3.61 6.66
N ALA A 383 -10.62 -3.51 7.08
CA ALA A 383 -11.55 -2.44 6.70
C ALA A 383 -11.76 -1.39 7.79
N ALA A 384 -11.52 -1.74 9.06
CA ALA A 384 -11.92 -0.95 10.22
C ALA A 384 -11.29 0.44 10.29
N TYR A 385 -10.10 0.66 9.73
CA TYR A 385 -9.44 1.97 9.73
C TYR A 385 -9.89 2.81 8.54
N MET A 386 -10.50 3.96 8.78
CA MET A 386 -10.90 4.94 7.74
C MET A 386 -11.96 4.46 6.72
N GLY A 387 -12.67 3.36 6.97
CA GLY A 387 -13.78 2.94 6.13
C GLY A 387 -14.86 4.01 6.03
N LYS A 388 -15.63 4.06 4.92
CA LYS A 388 -16.75 5.00 4.69
C LYS A 388 -18.00 4.26 4.23
N TRP A 389 -17.91 3.51 3.15
CA TRP A 389 -19.03 2.89 2.48
C TRP A 389 -18.84 1.40 2.29
N VAL A 390 -19.87 0.63 2.55
CA VAL A 390 -19.98 -0.78 2.18
C VAL A 390 -21.25 -0.94 1.35
N VAL A 391 -21.16 -1.61 0.22
CA VAL A 391 -22.29 -1.97 -0.63
C VAL A 391 -22.38 -3.49 -0.66
N VAL A 392 -23.50 -4.03 -0.22
CA VAL A 392 -23.80 -5.46 -0.31
C VAL A 392 -24.68 -5.69 -1.52
N VAL A 393 -24.30 -6.62 -2.39
CA VAL A 393 -25.01 -7.00 -3.60
C VAL A 393 -25.28 -8.50 -3.64
N ASP A 394 -26.26 -8.94 -4.44
CA ASP A 394 -26.52 -10.36 -4.69
C ASP A 394 -25.48 -11.01 -5.60
N ASP A 395 -25.53 -12.34 -5.75
CA ASP A 395 -24.54 -13.13 -6.50
C ASP A 395 -24.71 -13.04 -8.04
N ASP A 396 -25.73 -12.34 -8.52
CA ASP A 396 -25.90 -11.97 -9.94
C ASP A 396 -25.19 -10.66 -10.31
N VAL A 397 -24.61 -9.94 -9.34
CA VAL A 397 -23.83 -8.70 -9.53
C VAL A 397 -22.34 -8.98 -9.30
N ASP A 398 -21.50 -8.59 -10.27
CA ASP A 398 -20.06 -8.73 -10.13
C ASP A 398 -19.48 -7.60 -9.24
N PRO A 399 -19.00 -7.88 -8.02
CA PRO A 399 -18.45 -6.84 -7.14
C PRO A 399 -17.17 -6.20 -7.66
N TYR A 400 -16.52 -6.81 -8.66
CA TYR A 400 -15.30 -6.27 -9.30
C TYR A 400 -15.61 -5.30 -10.44
N ASP A 401 -16.87 -5.28 -10.92
CA ASP A 401 -17.40 -4.29 -11.86
C ASP A 401 -18.16 -3.21 -11.08
N ILE A 402 -17.58 -2.02 -10.99
CA ILE A 402 -18.19 -0.91 -10.23
C ILE A 402 -19.45 -0.38 -10.89
N ASP A 403 -19.56 -0.43 -12.22
CA ASP A 403 -20.75 0.01 -12.92
C ASP A 403 -21.93 -0.94 -12.61
N ASP A 404 -21.67 -2.25 -12.50
CA ASP A 404 -22.65 -3.25 -12.09
C ASP A 404 -23.10 -3.03 -10.62
N VAL A 405 -22.14 -2.76 -9.72
CA VAL A 405 -22.43 -2.42 -8.32
C VAL A 405 -23.29 -1.15 -8.21
N LEU A 406 -22.94 -0.10 -8.96
CA LEU A 406 -23.71 1.16 -8.96
C LEU A 406 -25.09 0.97 -9.58
N TRP A 407 -25.23 0.14 -10.62
CA TRP A 407 -26.54 -0.22 -11.16
C TRP A 407 -27.41 -0.91 -10.10
N ALA A 408 -26.85 -1.88 -9.36
CA ALA A 408 -27.56 -2.55 -8.26
C ALA A 408 -27.96 -1.56 -7.16
N MET A 409 -27.09 -0.62 -6.80
CA MET A 409 -27.41 0.45 -5.84
C MET A 409 -28.62 1.29 -6.30
N CYS A 410 -28.66 1.67 -7.58
CA CYS A 410 -29.73 2.51 -8.11
C CYS A 410 -31.05 1.76 -8.27
N SER A 411 -31.02 0.44 -8.47
CA SER A 411 -32.21 -0.37 -8.79
C SER A 411 -32.78 -1.17 -7.63
N ARG A 412 -31.94 -1.50 -6.61
CA ARG A 412 -32.32 -2.41 -5.52
C ARG A 412 -32.22 -1.79 -4.12
N ALA A 413 -31.40 -0.74 -3.93
CA ALA A 413 -31.24 -0.15 -2.61
C ALA A 413 -32.36 0.86 -2.29
N ASP A 414 -32.93 0.73 -1.10
CA ASP A 414 -33.81 1.75 -0.54
C ASP A 414 -32.98 2.74 0.31
N PRO A 415 -32.94 4.04 -0.03
CA PRO A 415 -32.19 5.02 0.73
C PRO A 415 -32.61 5.17 2.20
N SER A 416 -33.84 4.76 2.56
CA SER A 416 -34.32 4.79 3.95
C SER A 416 -33.75 3.66 4.82
N GLU A 417 -33.24 2.59 4.18
CA GLU A 417 -32.74 1.39 4.85
C GLU A 417 -31.21 1.36 4.99
N ILE A 418 -30.53 2.48 4.75
CA ILE A 418 -29.06 2.57 4.89
C ILE A 418 -28.64 2.33 6.34
N GLY A 419 -27.81 1.31 6.56
CA GLY A 419 -27.19 1.06 7.84
C GLY A 419 -26.15 2.10 8.18
N ILE A 420 -26.13 2.60 9.42
CA ILE A 420 -25.16 3.62 9.88
C ILE A 420 -24.42 3.14 11.12
N ILE A 421 -23.10 3.09 11.03
CA ILE A 421 -22.21 2.93 12.20
C ILE A 421 -21.62 4.28 12.55
N ARG A 422 -21.80 4.73 13.80
CA ARG A 422 -21.24 5.97 14.31
C ARG A 422 -20.02 5.72 15.19
N ARG A 423 -19.14 6.72 15.30
CA ARG A 423 -17.92 6.69 16.14
C ARG A 423 -16.96 5.55 15.76
N ALA A 424 -16.83 5.29 14.46
CA ALA A 424 -15.91 4.32 13.93
C ALA A 424 -14.46 4.84 13.87
N TRP A 425 -13.50 3.95 13.85
CA TRP A 425 -12.06 4.27 13.83
C TRP A 425 -11.68 5.08 12.59
N ALA A 426 -11.16 6.29 12.84
CA ALA A 426 -10.75 7.23 11.81
C ALA A 426 -9.31 7.71 12.03
N SER A 427 -8.87 8.67 11.26
CA SER A 427 -7.52 9.20 11.27
C SER A 427 -7.49 10.72 11.14
N GLY A 428 -6.38 11.30 11.54
CA GLY A 428 -6.09 12.71 11.33
C GLY A 428 -6.01 13.15 9.88
N VAL A 429 -5.84 12.21 8.94
CA VAL A 429 -5.81 12.46 7.50
C VAL A 429 -7.20 12.39 6.84
N ASP A 430 -8.28 12.16 7.60
CA ASP A 430 -9.64 12.29 7.08
C ASP A 430 -9.95 13.76 6.76
N PRO A 431 -10.23 14.12 5.49
CA PRO A 431 -10.52 15.50 5.11
C PRO A 431 -11.80 16.05 5.76
N LEU A 432 -12.69 15.17 6.24
CA LEU A 432 -13.91 15.58 6.97
C LEU A 432 -13.64 15.92 8.44
N ARG A 433 -12.44 15.69 8.96
CA ARG A 433 -12.11 16.01 10.34
C ARG A 433 -12.10 17.53 10.56
N PRO A 434 -12.93 18.07 11.46
CA PRO A 434 -12.82 19.47 11.83
C PRO A 434 -11.44 19.76 12.44
N LYS A 435 -10.80 20.87 12.05
CA LYS A 435 -9.46 21.25 12.58
C LYS A 435 -9.45 21.40 14.10
N SER A 436 -10.60 21.76 14.70
CA SER A 436 -10.80 21.90 16.16
C SER A 436 -10.77 20.56 16.91
N ILE A 437 -10.97 19.42 16.23
CA ILE A 437 -10.94 18.10 16.88
C ILE A 437 -9.54 17.50 16.72
N PRO A 438 -8.85 17.16 17.83
CA PRO A 438 -7.57 16.48 17.78
C PRO A 438 -7.66 15.16 17.01
N ALA A 439 -6.63 14.82 16.21
CA ALA A 439 -6.59 13.57 15.45
C ALA A 439 -6.76 12.32 16.34
N SER A 440 -6.28 12.38 17.59
CA SER A 440 -6.34 11.28 18.55
C SER A 440 -7.76 10.97 19.08
N SER A 441 -8.70 11.90 18.94
CA SER A 441 -10.09 11.76 19.41
C SER A 441 -11.11 11.78 18.27
N TYR A 442 -10.65 11.92 17.02
CA TYR A 442 -11.54 11.94 15.87
C TYR A 442 -12.05 10.55 15.50
N THR A 443 -13.35 10.46 15.26
CA THR A 443 -14.05 9.30 14.74
C THR A 443 -14.87 9.69 13.52
N ASN A 444 -15.13 8.75 12.63
CA ASN A 444 -16.03 8.95 11.48
C ASN A 444 -17.32 8.13 11.62
N SER A 445 -18.18 8.20 10.61
CA SER A 445 -19.31 7.30 10.45
C SER A 445 -19.16 6.49 9.17
N ARG A 446 -19.89 5.37 9.10
CA ARG A 446 -19.94 4.48 7.93
C ARG A 446 -21.36 4.29 7.49
N GLY A 447 -21.57 4.27 6.18
CA GLY A 447 -22.81 3.88 5.54
C GLY A 447 -22.71 2.46 5.00
N ILE A 448 -23.76 1.66 5.19
CA ILE A 448 -23.89 0.32 4.64
C ILE A 448 -25.12 0.31 3.76
N ILE A 449 -24.95 0.07 2.48
CA ILE A 449 -25.99 0.09 1.47
C ILE A 449 -26.32 -1.35 1.12
N PHE A 450 -27.59 -1.71 1.25
CA PHE A 450 -28.10 -3.03 0.92
C PHE A 450 -28.70 -2.97 -0.47
N ALA A 451 -27.89 -3.22 -1.49
CA ALA A 451 -28.29 -3.25 -2.90
C ALA A 451 -28.60 -4.70 -3.32
N VAL A 452 -29.45 -5.34 -2.54
CA VAL A 452 -29.89 -6.74 -2.70
C VAL A 452 -31.39 -6.81 -2.90
N VAL A 453 -31.85 -7.89 -3.52
CA VAL A 453 -33.28 -8.21 -3.53
C VAL A 453 -33.69 -8.51 -2.08
N PRO A 454 -34.81 -7.93 -1.55
CA PRO A 454 -35.30 -8.31 -0.23
C PRO A 454 -35.49 -9.84 -0.15
N TYR A 455 -34.99 -10.45 0.91
CA TYR A 455 -34.95 -11.93 0.99
C TYR A 455 -36.31 -12.58 0.80
N GLU A 456 -37.36 -11.94 1.29
CA GLU A 456 -38.76 -12.40 1.21
C GLU A 456 -39.33 -12.32 -0.22
N ARG A 457 -38.62 -11.61 -1.13
CA ARG A 457 -39.03 -11.40 -2.51
C ARG A 457 -38.13 -12.06 -3.55
N ILE A 458 -37.18 -12.88 -3.14
CA ILE A 458 -36.21 -13.49 -4.09
C ILE A 458 -36.89 -14.25 -5.22
N GLY A 459 -38.03 -14.91 -4.99
CA GLY A 459 -38.77 -15.62 -6.03
C GLY A 459 -39.76 -14.77 -6.85
N GLU A 460 -39.96 -13.52 -6.47
CA GLU A 460 -40.97 -12.61 -7.07
C GLU A 460 -40.35 -11.38 -7.73
N PHE A 461 -39.03 -11.19 -7.56
CA PHE A 461 -38.33 -10.02 -8.08
C PHE A 461 -38.15 -10.15 -9.61
N SER A 462 -38.23 -9.02 -10.30
CA SER A 462 -38.08 -8.99 -11.75
C SER A 462 -36.70 -9.43 -12.20
N GLU A 463 -36.64 -10.29 -13.19
CA GLU A 463 -35.36 -10.69 -13.80
C GLU A 463 -34.70 -9.52 -14.54
N SER A 464 -33.37 -9.47 -14.51
CA SER A 464 -32.61 -8.46 -15.26
C SER A 464 -32.68 -8.75 -16.77
N CYS A 465 -32.96 -7.72 -17.59
CA CYS A 465 -33.04 -7.85 -19.04
C CYS A 465 -31.65 -7.75 -19.70
N THR A 466 -30.83 -8.76 -19.50
CA THR A 466 -29.50 -8.83 -20.12
C THR A 466 -29.40 -10.03 -21.07
N ALA A 467 -28.46 -9.96 -22.03
CA ALA A 467 -28.16 -11.13 -22.88
C ALA A 467 -27.61 -12.27 -22.01
N PRO A 468 -27.94 -13.53 -22.32
CA PRO A 468 -27.40 -14.69 -21.58
C PRO A 468 -25.89 -14.67 -21.51
N GLU A 469 -25.32 -15.02 -20.35
CA GLU A 469 -23.87 -14.93 -20.08
C GLU A 469 -23.01 -15.71 -21.09
N GLY A 470 -23.45 -16.91 -21.45
CA GLY A 470 -22.73 -17.74 -22.44
C GLY A 470 -22.68 -17.06 -23.81
N MET A 471 -23.79 -16.46 -24.24
CA MET A 471 -23.85 -15.71 -25.51
C MET A 471 -23.00 -14.44 -25.45
N ARG A 472 -23.00 -13.71 -24.32
CA ARG A 472 -22.15 -12.52 -24.14
C ARG A 472 -20.67 -12.85 -24.27
N LYS A 473 -20.20 -13.91 -23.61
CA LYS A 473 -18.79 -14.36 -23.71
C LYS A 473 -18.36 -14.75 -25.12
N GLU A 474 -19.23 -15.48 -25.85
CA GLU A 474 -18.96 -15.89 -27.23
C GLU A 474 -18.89 -14.70 -28.18
N ILE A 475 -19.88 -13.81 -28.09
CA ILE A 475 -19.94 -12.60 -28.93
C ILE A 475 -18.81 -11.65 -28.60
N PHE A 476 -18.46 -11.45 -27.30
CA PHE A 476 -17.39 -10.57 -26.90
C PHE A 476 -16.05 -11.00 -27.49
N GLY A 477 -15.69 -12.30 -27.41
CA GLY A 477 -14.45 -12.82 -27.99
C GLY A 477 -14.35 -12.63 -29.53
N ASN A 478 -15.49 -12.61 -30.21
CA ASN A 478 -15.53 -12.33 -31.64
C ASN A 478 -15.46 -10.83 -31.95
N LEU A 479 -16.17 -10.01 -31.18
CA LEU A 479 -16.21 -8.56 -31.37
C LEU A 479 -14.90 -7.89 -30.98
N GLU A 480 -14.20 -8.34 -29.94
CA GLU A 480 -12.90 -7.82 -29.53
C GLU A 480 -11.90 -7.86 -30.68
N LYS A 481 -11.87 -8.97 -31.43
CA LYS A 481 -11.03 -9.12 -32.62
C LYS A 481 -11.42 -8.12 -33.72
N THR A 482 -12.70 -7.82 -33.87
CA THR A 482 -13.24 -6.92 -34.91
C THR A 482 -13.04 -5.45 -34.51
N MET A 483 -13.24 -5.13 -33.26
CA MET A 483 -13.19 -3.75 -32.75
C MET A 483 -11.78 -3.22 -32.52
N LYS A 484 -10.73 -4.06 -32.61
CA LYS A 484 -9.28 -3.68 -32.59
C LYS A 484 -8.93 -2.66 -31.50
N GLY A 485 -9.24 -2.94 -30.26
CA GLY A 485 -8.87 -2.08 -29.13
C GLY A 485 -9.69 -0.80 -28.99
N ARG A 486 -10.80 -0.64 -29.71
CA ARG A 486 -11.76 0.47 -29.50
C ARG A 486 -12.61 0.27 -28.24
N TRP A 487 -12.64 -0.94 -27.73
CA TRP A 487 -13.33 -1.24 -26.49
C TRP A 487 -12.36 -1.08 -25.33
N LYS A 488 -12.75 -0.31 -24.34
CA LYS A 488 -12.02 -0.34 -23.08
C LYS A 488 -12.23 -1.72 -22.48
N THR A 489 -11.15 -2.46 -22.24
CA THR A 489 -11.17 -3.62 -21.34
C THR A 489 -11.50 -3.09 -19.95
N TYR A 490 -12.68 -3.38 -19.45
CA TYR A 490 -13.10 -3.13 -18.08
C TYR A 490 -12.56 -4.24 -17.18
#